data_a31e5a2419e780190763cc290fdca54b
#
_entry.id   a31e5a2419e780190763cc290fdca54b
#
_cell.length_a   1.000
_cell.length_b   1.000
_cell.length_c   1.000
_cell.angle_alpha   90.00
_cell.angle_beta   90.00
_cell.angle_gamma   90.00
#
_symmetry.space_group_name_H-M   'P 1'
#
loop_
_entity.id
_entity.type
_entity.pdbx_description
1 polymer ?
#
loop_
_entity_poly.entity_id
_entity_poly.type
_entity_poly.pdbx_seq_one_letter_code
_entity_poly.pdbx_strand_id
1 'polypeptide(L)'
;MNETAAVPTSPLRARAEIDLGALRANVRALRALAPGAALMAVVKSDAYGHGALACARAAVEAGAAWLGTATPEEALDLRARAGLPDGTRIMCWLWTPGGPWREAIEADLDVSLSGMWALREVTAAARAVGRPARVQLKADTGLGRNGCQPGADWTELVGAALRAEAEGLVRVTGLWSHLACADEPGHPSIDAQLALFREMVTYAETQGVRPEVRHIANSPATLTRPDAHFDLVRTGIAVYGISPSPEVGSPADFGLRPVMTLKASLALVKQVPGGHGVSYGHHYITPGTTTLGLVPVGYADGIPRHASGTGPVLVGGKWRTVAGRVAMDQFVVDLGGDEPEAGDEAILFGPGDLGEPTAEDWAQAAGTIAYEIVTRIGTRVPRVYVNEAAPGYEEGDTAQGPDVKRSGT
;
A
#
# COMPACT_ATOMS: atom_id res chain seq x y z
N MET A 1 -6.51 -13.73 -22.89
CA MET A 1 -6.59 -15.10 -22.34
C MET A 1 -6.69 -14.94 -20.84
N ASN A 2 -7.86 -15.28 -20.27
CA ASN A 2 -8.10 -15.21 -18.83
C ASN A 2 -7.31 -16.31 -18.13
N GLU A 3 -6.15 -15.99 -17.58
CA GLU A 3 -5.56 -16.81 -16.53
C GLU A 3 -6.24 -16.47 -15.19
N THR A 4 -7.39 -17.07 -14.96
CA THR A 4 -7.76 -17.42 -13.59
C THR A 4 -6.72 -18.45 -13.17
N ALA A 5 -5.76 -18.04 -12.34
CA ALA A 5 -4.81 -18.96 -11.74
C ALA A 5 -5.65 -20.04 -11.02
N ALA A 6 -5.64 -21.26 -11.59
CA ALA A 6 -6.29 -22.40 -10.98
C ALA A 6 -5.71 -22.54 -9.56
N VAL A 7 -6.58 -22.62 -8.55
CA VAL A 7 -6.19 -22.93 -7.18
C VAL A 7 -5.37 -24.21 -7.24
N PRO A 8 -4.11 -24.23 -6.78
CA PRO A 8 -3.29 -25.43 -6.84
C PRO A 8 -4.02 -26.59 -6.16
N THR A 9 -4.14 -27.71 -6.84
CA THR A 9 -4.76 -28.94 -6.30
C THR A 9 -3.91 -29.61 -5.22
N SER A 10 -2.65 -29.14 -5.06
CA SER A 10 -1.72 -29.64 -4.03
C SER A 10 -1.58 -28.60 -2.91
N PRO A 11 -1.34 -29.04 -1.66
CA PRO A 11 -1.07 -28.14 -0.55
C PRO A 11 0.11 -27.22 -0.86
N LEU A 12 -0.08 -25.91 -0.67
CA LEU A 12 0.98 -24.92 -0.84
C LEU A 12 1.94 -25.01 0.35
N ARG A 13 3.26 -25.00 0.10
CA ARG A 13 4.26 -24.93 1.18
C ARG A 13 4.12 -23.66 2.02
N ALA A 14 3.70 -22.57 1.38
CA ALA A 14 3.40 -21.28 1.99
C ALA A 14 2.46 -20.48 1.09
N ARG A 15 1.71 -19.56 1.68
CA ARG A 15 0.80 -18.65 0.98
C ARG A 15 0.64 -17.35 1.74
N ALA A 16 0.37 -16.28 1.01
CA ALA A 16 -0.15 -15.04 1.56
C ALA A 16 -1.67 -14.99 1.26
N GLU A 17 -2.49 -15.19 2.27
CA GLU A 17 -3.93 -15.01 2.17
C GLU A 17 -4.24 -13.52 2.21
N ILE A 18 -4.96 -13.03 1.19
CA ILE A 18 -5.31 -11.61 1.03
C ILE A 18 -6.82 -11.47 1.16
N ASP A 19 -7.27 -10.87 2.24
CA ASP A 19 -8.69 -10.64 2.52
C ASP A 19 -9.19 -9.37 1.81
N LEU A 20 -9.79 -9.55 0.63
CA LEU A 20 -10.35 -8.43 -0.13
C LEU A 20 -11.60 -7.83 0.53
N GLY A 21 -12.29 -8.57 1.39
CA GLY A 21 -13.38 -8.05 2.21
C GLY A 21 -12.88 -7.05 3.25
N ALA A 22 -11.79 -7.38 3.95
CA ALA A 22 -11.11 -6.49 4.88
C ALA A 22 -10.59 -5.23 4.16
N LEU A 23 -10.00 -5.37 2.96
CA LEU A 23 -9.54 -4.24 2.16
C LEU A 23 -10.70 -3.28 1.83
N ARG A 24 -11.85 -3.81 1.36
CA ARG A 24 -13.03 -2.98 1.09
C ARG A 24 -13.53 -2.27 2.35
N ALA A 25 -13.55 -2.95 3.49
CA ALA A 25 -13.94 -2.36 4.77
C ALA A 25 -12.98 -1.20 5.17
N ASN A 26 -11.68 -1.41 5.03
CA ASN A 26 -10.66 -0.38 5.29
C ASN A 26 -10.86 0.86 4.40
N VAL A 27 -11.08 0.68 3.10
CA VAL A 27 -11.34 1.80 2.18
C VAL A 27 -12.59 2.58 2.61
N ARG A 28 -13.68 1.90 3.01
CA ARG A 28 -14.89 2.57 3.51
C ARG A 28 -14.64 3.33 4.81
N ALA A 29 -13.90 2.74 5.76
CA ALA A 29 -13.52 3.39 7.00
C ALA A 29 -12.67 4.66 6.75
N LEU A 30 -11.66 4.58 5.90
CA LEU A 30 -10.80 5.70 5.54
C LEU A 30 -11.58 6.83 4.83
N ARG A 31 -12.54 6.50 3.98
CA ARG A 31 -13.44 7.50 3.39
C ARG A 31 -14.33 8.18 4.42
N ALA A 32 -14.80 7.44 5.43
CA ALA A 32 -15.60 8.01 6.52
C ALA A 32 -14.78 8.97 7.40
N LEU A 33 -13.47 8.75 7.55
CA LEU A 33 -12.57 9.66 8.27
C LEU A 33 -12.27 10.95 7.50
N ALA A 34 -12.43 10.96 6.16
CA ALA A 34 -12.18 12.12 5.31
C ALA A 34 -13.40 12.46 4.41
N PRO A 35 -14.58 12.77 5.00
CA PRO A 35 -15.85 12.85 4.27
C PRO A 35 -15.90 13.98 3.24
N GLY A 36 -15.03 15.00 3.38
CA GLY A 36 -14.92 16.13 2.44
C GLY A 36 -13.90 15.93 1.34
N ALA A 37 -13.18 14.81 1.31
CA ALA A 37 -12.12 14.53 0.37
C ALA A 37 -12.38 13.23 -0.41
N ALA A 38 -11.97 13.19 -1.67
CA ALA A 38 -11.89 11.93 -2.40
C ALA A 38 -10.76 11.04 -1.82
N LEU A 39 -10.82 9.74 -2.05
CA LEU A 39 -9.79 8.81 -1.61
C LEU A 39 -9.02 8.26 -2.82
N MET A 40 -7.69 8.36 -2.76
CA MET A 40 -6.75 7.64 -3.62
C MET A 40 -6.22 6.42 -2.85
N ALA A 41 -6.56 5.22 -3.31
CA ALA A 41 -5.92 4.00 -2.85
C ALA A 41 -4.56 3.84 -3.52
N VAL A 42 -3.49 3.82 -2.74
CA VAL A 42 -2.13 3.70 -3.27
C VAL A 42 -1.76 2.22 -3.38
N VAL A 43 -1.63 1.75 -4.62
CA VAL A 43 -1.42 0.34 -4.98
C VAL A 43 -0.04 0.05 -5.59
N LYS A 44 0.93 0.94 -5.38
CA LYS A 44 2.33 0.77 -5.80
C LYS A 44 2.98 -0.46 -5.18
N SER A 45 4.09 -0.92 -5.75
CA SER A 45 4.89 -2.05 -5.25
C SER A 45 4.02 -3.31 -5.08
N ASP A 46 3.27 -3.65 -6.14
CA ASP A 46 2.30 -4.74 -6.15
C ASP A 46 1.28 -4.65 -5.01
N ALA A 47 0.70 -3.44 -4.82
CA ALA A 47 -0.21 -3.15 -3.70
C ALA A 47 0.44 -3.48 -2.33
N TYR A 48 1.66 -2.98 -2.09
CA TYR A 48 2.46 -3.29 -0.90
C TYR A 48 2.63 -4.81 -0.70
N GLY A 49 2.80 -5.55 -1.80
CA GLY A 49 2.96 -7.00 -1.78
C GLY A 49 1.65 -7.80 -1.71
N HIS A 50 0.49 -7.16 -1.78
CA HIS A 50 -0.82 -7.82 -1.67
C HIS A 50 -1.40 -8.27 -3.03
N GLY A 51 -0.80 -7.84 -4.16
CA GLY A 51 -1.32 -8.10 -5.49
C GLY A 51 -2.13 -6.94 -6.06
N ALA A 52 -1.49 -6.14 -6.93
CA ALA A 52 -2.02 -4.84 -7.37
C ALA A 52 -3.37 -4.95 -8.07
N LEU A 53 -3.55 -5.93 -8.96
CA LEU A 53 -4.76 -6.02 -9.79
C LEU A 53 -6.02 -6.30 -8.97
N ALA A 54 -5.95 -7.27 -8.04
CA ALA A 54 -7.07 -7.64 -7.19
C ALA A 54 -7.39 -6.53 -6.17
N CYS A 55 -6.35 -5.97 -5.53
CA CYS A 55 -6.51 -4.89 -4.55
C CYS A 55 -7.05 -3.60 -5.19
N ALA A 56 -6.64 -3.28 -6.41
CA ALA A 56 -7.15 -2.11 -7.12
C ALA A 56 -8.63 -2.22 -7.42
N ARG A 57 -9.09 -3.38 -7.93
CA ARG A 57 -10.53 -3.63 -8.16
C ARG A 57 -11.32 -3.49 -6.86
N ALA A 58 -10.89 -4.18 -5.80
CA ALA A 58 -11.56 -4.15 -4.51
C ALA A 58 -11.61 -2.73 -3.91
N ALA A 59 -10.55 -1.93 -4.09
CA ALA A 59 -10.53 -0.54 -3.63
C ALA A 59 -11.51 0.34 -4.40
N VAL A 60 -11.58 0.20 -5.73
CA VAL A 60 -12.54 0.96 -6.58
C VAL A 60 -13.97 0.55 -6.25
N GLU A 61 -14.27 -0.74 -6.11
CA GLU A 61 -15.58 -1.25 -5.68
C GLU A 61 -16.02 -0.68 -4.31
N ALA A 62 -15.07 -0.43 -3.41
CA ALA A 62 -15.33 0.19 -2.11
C ALA A 62 -15.40 1.73 -2.16
N GLY A 63 -15.25 2.32 -3.36
CA GLY A 63 -15.43 3.74 -3.61
C GLY A 63 -14.13 4.56 -3.55
N ALA A 64 -12.96 3.96 -3.74
CA ALA A 64 -11.76 4.73 -4.04
C ALA A 64 -11.93 5.42 -5.40
N ALA A 65 -11.88 6.74 -5.43
CA ALA A 65 -12.06 7.53 -6.65
C ALA A 65 -10.79 7.54 -7.52
N TRP A 66 -9.65 7.27 -6.91
CA TRP A 66 -8.35 7.29 -7.55
C TRP A 66 -7.52 6.08 -7.13
N LEU A 67 -6.62 5.68 -8.03
CA LEU A 67 -5.54 4.75 -7.73
C LEU A 67 -4.20 5.48 -7.86
N GLY A 68 -3.25 5.16 -6.97
CA GLY A 68 -1.93 5.75 -6.97
C GLY A 68 -0.83 4.71 -7.14
N THR A 69 0.06 4.91 -8.12
CA THR A 69 1.23 4.07 -8.35
C THR A 69 2.52 4.88 -8.27
N ALA A 70 3.65 4.22 -8.06
CA ALA A 70 4.92 4.93 -8.08
C ALA A 70 5.40 5.16 -9.51
N THR A 71 5.50 4.10 -10.30
CA THR A 71 6.11 4.13 -11.62
C THR A 71 5.08 4.12 -12.75
N PRO A 72 5.43 4.64 -13.93
CA PRO A 72 4.54 4.57 -15.09
C PRO A 72 4.26 3.13 -15.53
N GLU A 73 5.21 2.20 -15.37
CA GLU A 73 5.03 0.78 -15.70
C GLU A 73 3.93 0.15 -14.86
N GLU A 74 3.91 0.42 -13.54
CA GLU A 74 2.84 -0.02 -12.64
C GLU A 74 1.48 0.54 -13.08
N ALA A 75 1.42 1.83 -13.44
CA ALA A 75 0.18 2.49 -13.87
C ALA A 75 -0.35 1.91 -15.19
N LEU A 76 0.53 1.68 -16.16
CA LEU A 76 0.19 1.12 -17.46
C LEU A 76 -0.28 -0.33 -17.33
N ASP A 77 0.41 -1.16 -16.54
CA ASP A 77 -0.01 -2.54 -16.27
C ASP A 77 -1.37 -2.59 -15.58
N LEU A 78 -1.59 -1.72 -14.60
CA LEU A 78 -2.85 -1.61 -13.88
C LEU A 78 -4.00 -1.20 -14.82
N ARG A 79 -3.79 -0.18 -15.67
CA ARG A 79 -4.78 0.25 -16.66
C ARG A 79 -5.14 -0.86 -17.65
N ALA A 80 -4.14 -1.62 -18.11
CA ALA A 80 -4.33 -2.65 -19.13
C ALA A 80 -4.99 -3.92 -18.57
N ARG A 81 -4.72 -4.29 -17.31
CA ARG A 81 -5.01 -5.64 -16.81
C ARG A 81 -6.00 -5.71 -15.64
N ALA A 82 -6.23 -4.60 -14.93
CA ALA A 82 -7.06 -4.66 -13.74
C ALA A 82 -8.58 -4.73 -14.05
N GLY A 83 -9.02 -4.51 -15.29
CA GLY A 83 -10.45 -4.51 -15.64
C GLY A 83 -11.23 -3.42 -14.88
N LEU A 84 -10.63 -2.25 -14.71
CA LEU A 84 -11.22 -1.15 -13.97
C LEU A 84 -12.37 -0.50 -14.76
N PRO A 85 -13.39 0.05 -14.08
CA PRO A 85 -14.42 0.84 -14.72
C PRO A 85 -13.84 2.00 -15.53
N ASP A 86 -14.52 2.35 -16.62
CA ASP A 86 -14.14 3.51 -17.44
C ASP A 86 -14.11 4.78 -16.59
N GLY A 87 -13.11 5.62 -16.85
CA GLY A 87 -12.93 6.87 -16.10
C GLY A 87 -12.25 6.72 -14.75
N THR A 88 -11.90 5.51 -14.30
CA THR A 88 -11.07 5.34 -13.07
C THR A 88 -9.78 6.12 -13.21
N ARG A 89 -9.52 7.06 -12.29
CA ARG A 89 -8.33 7.90 -12.30
C ARG A 89 -7.13 7.13 -11.75
N ILE A 90 -6.02 7.15 -12.49
CA ILE A 90 -4.75 6.53 -12.06
C ILE A 90 -3.67 7.59 -12.12
N MET A 91 -2.97 7.81 -11.02
CA MET A 91 -1.85 8.75 -10.91
C MET A 91 -0.54 8.01 -10.69
N CYS A 92 0.52 8.42 -11.41
CA CYS A 92 1.89 7.97 -11.16
C CYS A 92 2.84 9.15 -10.97
N TRP A 93 3.87 8.98 -10.12
CA TRP A 93 4.67 10.11 -9.66
C TRP A 93 6.18 9.96 -9.72
N LEU A 94 6.72 8.81 -10.05
CA LEU A 94 8.17 8.60 -10.16
C LEU A 94 8.57 8.43 -11.61
N TRP A 95 9.04 9.53 -12.19
CA TRP A 95 9.44 9.63 -13.58
C TRP A 95 10.95 9.79 -13.70
N THR A 96 11.49 9.28 -14.78
CA THR A 96 12.86 9.52 -15.23
C THR A 96 12.84 10.09 -16.65
N PRO A 97 13.86 10.87 -17.05
CA PRO A 97 13.97 11.31 -18.44
C PRO A 97 13.89 10.16 -19.43
N GLY A 98 13.16 10.36 -20.54
CA GLY A 98 12.92 9.33 -21.55
C GLY A 98 11.84 8.32 -21.18
N GLY A 99 11.05 8.57 -20.12
CA GLY A 99 9.96 7.69 -19.70
C GLY A 99 8.83 7.54 -20.74
N PRO A 100 7.88 6.62 -20.54
CA PRO A 100 6.81 6.29 -21.49
C PRO A 100 5.66 7.33 -21.43
N TRP A 101 5.99 8.59 -21.71
CA TRP A 101 5.03 9.72 -21.65
C TRP A 101 3.89 9.56 -22.64
N ARG A 102 4.16 9.03 -23.84
CA ARG A 102 3.13 8.85 -24.88
C ARG A 102 2.12 7.81 -24.45
N GLU A 103 2.62 6.68 -24.00
CA GLU A 103 1.81 5.56 -23.49
C GLU A 103 0.96 6.01 -22.28
N ALA A 104 1.52 6.82 -21.39
CA ALA A 104 0.80 7.38 -20.25
C ALA A 104 -0.34 8.31 -20.67
N ILE A 105 -0.13 9.14 -21.69
CA ILE A 105 -1.16 10.03 -22.25
C ILE A 105 -2.25 9.18 -22.94
N GLU A 106 -1.85 8.20 -23.75
CA GLU A 106 -2.78 7.30 -24.45
C GLU A 106 -3.62 6.46 -23.47
N ALA A 107 -3.02 6.04 -22.34
CA ALA A 107 -3.69 5.32 -21.26
C ALA A 107 -4.48 6.22 -20.30
N ASP A 108 -4.56 7.52 -20.57
CA ASP A 108 -5.31 8.48 -19.77
C ASP A 108 -4.86 8.53 -18.30
N LEU A 109 -3.55 8.56 -18.05
CA LEU A 109 -2.98 8.66 -16.71
C LEU A 109 -2.83 10.13 -16.27
N ASP A 110 -2.92 10.35 -14.96
CA ASP A 110 -2.47 11.59 -14.33
C ASP A 110 -0.98 11.48 -14.00
N VAL A 111 -0.15 12.35 -14.59
CA VAL A 111 1.30 12.28 -14.43
C VAL A 111 1.81 13.40 -13.53
N SER A 112 2.67 13.06 -12.58
CA SER A 112 3.25 14.05 -11.68
C SER A 112 4.47 14.72 -12.29
N LEU A 113 4.50 16.04 -12.23
CA LEU A 113 5.62 16.86 -12.67
C LEU A 113 6.32 17.50 -11.48
N SER A 114 7.63 17.26 -11.36
CA SER A 114 8.46 17.77 -10.27
C SER A 114 9.45 18.85 -10.70
N GLY A 115 9.39 19.30 -11.97
CA GLY A 115 10.27 20.31 -12.52
C GLY A 115 10.15 20.44 -14.04
N MET A 116 10.89 21.40 -14.58
CA MET A 116 10.82 21.81 -15.98
C MET A 116 11.19 20.74 -16.99
N TRP A 117 12.08 19.81 -16.65
CA TRP A 117 12.47 18.72 -17.54
C TRP A 117 11.26 17.81 -17.86
N ALA A 118 10.46 17.47 -16.86
CA ALA A 118 9.29 16.63 -17.02
C ALA A 118 8.19 17.34 -17.84
N LEU A 119 8.00 18.66 -17.61
CA LEU A 119 7.06 19.45 -18.39
C LEU A 119 7.47 19.50 -19.88
N ARG A 120 8.77 19.66 -20.18
CA ARG A 120 9.26 19.62 -21.57
C ARG A 120 8.98 18.29 -22.25
N GLU A 121 9.24 17.17 -21.58
CA GLU A 121 9.03 15.84 -22.16
C GLU A 121 7.54 15.54 -22.36
N VAL A 122 6.70 15.81 -21.36
CA VAL A 122 5.27 15.54 -21.47
C VAL A 122 4.59 16.42 -22.53
N THR A 123 5.01 17.67 -22.69
CA THR A 123 4.47 18.53 -23.77
C THR A 123 4.88 18.07 -25.15
N ALA A 124 6.13 17.59 -25.30
CA ALA A 124 6.58 16.99 -26.57
C ALA A 124 5.79 15.71 -26.90
N ALA A 125 5.53 14.86 -25.91
CA ALA A 125 4.71 13.66 -26.06
C ALA A 125 3.25 14.03 -26.40
N ALA A 126 2.66 15.00 -25.74
CA ALA A 126 1.30 15.47 -26.00
C ALA A 126 1.12 15.98 -27.45
N ARG A 127 2.08 16.74 -27.96
CA ARG A 127 2.10 17.13 -29.38
C ARG A 127 2.13 15.93 -30.33
N ALA A 128 2.94 14.94 -30.01
CA ALA A 128 3.07 13.73 -30.83
C ALA A 128 1.82 12.84 -30.80
N VAL A 129 1.13 12.77 -29.66
CA VAL A 129 -0.13 12.00 -29.49
C VAL A 129 -1.34 12.78 -30.04
N GLY A 130 -1.27 14.14 -30.06
CA GLY A 130 -2.37 14.98 -30.52
C GLY A 130 -3.49 15.17 -29.46
N ARG A 131 -3.19 14.96 -28.17
CA ARG A 131 -4.14 15.19 -27.06
C ARG A 131 -3.42 15.71 -25.83
N PRO A 132 -4.09 16.55 -24.99
CA PRO A 132 -3.47 17.09 -23.78
C PRO A 132 -3.17 16.00 -22.76
N ALA A 133 -2.01 16.12 -22.10
CA ALA A 133 -1.66 15.31 -20.94
C ALA A 133 -2.34 15.86 -19.68
N ARG A 134 -2.87 14.98 -18.82
CA ARG A 134 -3.27 15.37 -17.47
C ARG A 134 -2.05 15.40 -16.56
N VAL A 135 -1.76 16.56 -15.98
CA VAL A 135 -0.56 16.77 -15.18
C VAL A 135 -0.90 17.26 -13.78
N GLN A 136 -0.12 16.80 -12.81
CA GLN A 136 -0.21 17.28 -11.44
C GLN A 136 1.15 17.85 -11.01
N LEU A 137 1.16 19.11 -10.60
CA LEU A 137 2.38 19.79 -10.19
C LEU A 137 2.71 19.43 -8.75
N LYS A 138 3.91 18.90 -8.53
CA LYS A 138 4.38 18.49 -7.21
C LYS A 138 5.28 19.56 -6.60
N ALA A 139 4.87 20.05 -5.43
CA ALA A 139 5.66 20.94 -4.59
C ALA A 139 6.53 20.14 -3.60
N ASP A 140 7.79 20.51 -3.41
CA ASP A 140 8.58 20.08 -2.27
C ASP A 140 8.40 21.09 -1.13
N THR A 141 7.65 20.69 -0.12
CA THR A 141 7.36 21.55 1.03
C THR A 141 8.24 21.21 2.25
N GLY A 142 9.28 20.40 2.06
CA GLY A 142 10.23 20.09 3.13
C GLY A 142 10.51 18.59 3.34
N LEU A 143 10.00 17.70 2.45
CA LEU A 143 10.41 16.29 2.49
C LEU A 143 11.83 16.10 1.94
N GLY A 144 12.29 16.98 1.01
CA GLY A 144 13.64 16.92 0.46
C GLY A 144 13.91 15.69 -0.41
N ARG A 145 12.89 15.16 -1.09
CA ARG A 145 13.01 13.93 -1.87
C ARG A 145 12.64 14.11 -3.35
N ASN A 146 11.47 14.62 -3.63
CA ASN A 146 10.93 14.83 -4.97
C ASN A 146 9.88 15.95 -4.91
N GLY A 147 9.91 16.84 -5.88
CA GLY A 147 9.03 18.02 -5.97
C GLY A 147 9.79 19.25 -6.42
N CYS A 148 9.07 20.23 -6.90
CA CYS A 148 9.61 21.54 -7.29
C CYS A 148 9.85 22.39 -6.04
N GLN A 149 11.04 23.00 -5.94
CA GLN A 149 11.37 23.87 -4.83
C GLN A 149 10.49 25.13 -4.81
N PRO A 150 10.16 25.67 -3.63
CA PRO A 150 9.47 26.94 -3.52
C PRO A 150 10.31 28.09 -4.08
N GLY A 151 9.66 29.19 -4.44
CA GLY A 151 10.33 30.37 -5.00
C GLY A 151 10.47 30.31 -6.51
N ALA A 152 11.66 30.53 -7.05
CA ALA A 152 11.89 30.74 -8.50
C ALA A 152 11.47 29.48 -9.33
N ASP A 153 11.84 28.29 -8.88
CA ASP A 153 11.55 27.06 -9.61
C ASP A 153 10.04 26.80 -9.69
N TRP A 154 9.32 27.02 -8.58
CA TRP A 154 7.87 26.86 -8.56
C TRP A 154 7.19 27.90 -9.47
N THR A 155 7.66 29.15 -9.43
CA THR A 155 7.17 30.24 -10.29
C THR A 155 7.37 29.91 -11.77
N GLU A 156 8.55 29.42 -12.14
CA GLU A 156 8.86 28.99 -13.50
C GLU A 156 7.97 27.83 -13.97
N LEU A 157 7.83 26.79 -13.13
CA LEU A 157 7.04 25.60 -13.46
C LEU A 157 5.55 25.96 -13.64
N VAL A 158 4.97 26.74 -12.73
CA VAL A 158 3.57 27.19 -12.81
C VAL A 158 3.33 28.02 -14.07
N GLY A 159 4.18 29.00 -14.32
CA GLY A 159 4.05 29.85 -15.52
C GLY A 159 4.20 29.08 -16.83
N ALA A 160 5.12 28.08 -16.86
CA ALA A 160 5.31 27.25 -18.04
C ALA A 160 4.15 26.24 -18.23
N ALA A 161 3.61 25.68 -17.15
CA ALA A 161 2.44 24.80 -17.22
C ALA A 161 1.20 25.54 -17.75
N LEU A 162 0.95 26.76 -17.29
CA LEU A 162 -0.15 27.60 -17.80
C LEU A 162 0.00 27.92 -19.30
N ARG A 163 1.22 28.22 -19.78
CA ARG A 163 1.44 28.40 -21.22
C ARG A 163 1.17 27.12 -22.01
N ALA A 164 1.64 25.98 -21.51
CA ALA A 164 1.39 24.69 -22.15
C ALA A 164 -0.11 24.31 -22.13
N GLU A 165 -0.86 24.71 -21.08
CA GLU A 165 -2.30 24.53 -21.00
C GLU A 165 -3.04 25.41 -22.01
N ALA A 166 -2.64 26.68 -22.16
CA ALA A 166 -3.17 27.58 -23.18
C ALA A 166 -2.90 27.09 -24.63
N GLU A 167 -1.80 26.38 -24.85
CA GLU A 167 -1.49 25.71 -26.12
C GLU A 167 -2.26 24.38 -26.31
N GLY A 168 -3.06 23.92 -25.32
CA GLY A 168 -3.80 22.67 -25.38
C GLY A 168 -2.92 21.40 -25.23
N LEU A 169 -1.71 21.54 -24.68
CA LEU A 169 -0.77 20.42 -24.54
C LEU A 169 -0.88 19.70 -23.20
N VAL A 170 -1.28 20.42 -22.16
CA VAL A 170 -1.52 19.84 -20.83
C VAL A 170 -2.82 20.35 -20.26
N ARG A 171 -3.33 19.63 -19.25
CA ARG A 171 -4.37 20.10 -18.32
C ARG A 171 -3.80 19.94 -16.91
N VAL A 172 -3.72 21.02 -16.16
CA VAL A 172 -3.25 20.96 -14.77
C VAL A 172 -4.40 20.49 -13.88
N THR A 173 -4.41 19.19 -13.58
CA THR A 173 -5.47 18.54 -12.83
C THR A 173 -5.24 18.53 -11.32
N GLY A 174 -4.01 18.75 -10.86
CA GLY A 174 -3.74 18.73 -9.43
C GLY A 174 -2.50 19.50 -9.00
N LEU A 175 -2.54 19.93 -7.73
CA LEU A 175 -1.40 20.48 -6.99
C LEU A 175 -1.17 19.60 -5.76
N TRP A 176 0.06 19.15 -5.52
CA TRP A 176 0.29 18.19 -4.46
C TRP A 176 1.67 18.25 -3.80
N SER A 177 1.76 17.71 -2.59
CA SER A 177 3.00 17.52 -1.87
C SER A 177 2.97 16.23 -1.04
N HIS A 178 3.98 16.01 -0.18
CA HIS A 178 4.08 14.85 0.69
C HIS A 178 4.72 15.23 2.02
N LEU A 179 4.10 14.80 3.13
CA LEU A 179 4.59 15.07 4.48
C LEU A 179 5.75 14.16 4.84
N ALA A 180 6.72 14.70 5.55
CA ALA A 180 7.95 14.00 5.96
C ALA A 180 7.75 13.17 7.24
N CYS A 181 7.10 13.76 8.26
CA CYS A 181 7.01 13.22 9.62
C CYS A 181 5.54 13.08 10.07
N ALA A 182 4.61 12.75 9.16
CA ALA A 182 3.20 12.63 9.53
C ALA A 182 2.91 11.41 10.42
N ASP A 183 3.82 10.45 10.47
CA ASP A 183 3.84 9.28 11.33
C ASP A 183 4.32 9.56 12.77
N GLU A 184 4.79 10.80 13.02
CA GLU A 184 5.13 11.34 14.35
C GLU A 184 4.11 12.46 14.72
N PRO A 185 2.94 12.14 15.30
CA PRO A 185 1.92 13.14 15.60
C PRO A 185 2.46 14.28 16.47
N GLY A 186 2.24 15.52 16.02
CA GLY A 186 2.77 16.72 16.71
C GLY A 186 4.16 17.15 16.28
N HIS A 187 4.83 16.47 15.34
CA HIS A 187 6.11 16.92 14.83
C HIS A 187 5.97 18.28 14.10
N PRO A 188 6.81 19.30 14.44
CA PRO A 188 6.62 20.68 13.98
C PRO A 188 6.73 20.86 12.46
N SER A 189 7.40 19.93 11.77
CA SER A 189 7.49 19.95 10.30
C SER A 189 6.14 19.80 9.62
N ILE A 190 5.15 19.17 10.26
CA ILE A 190 3.82 18.96 9.69
C ILE A 190 3.16 20.31 9.44
N ASP A 191 3.10 21.17 10.46
CA ASP A 191 2.48 22.50 10.34
C ASP A 191 3.25 23.38 9.37
N ALA A 192 4.59 23.35 9.42
CA ALA A 192 5.44 24.11 8.49
C ALA A 192 5.20 23.68 7.03
N GLN A 193 5.14 22.38 6.75
CA GLN A 193 4.86 21.85 5.42
C GLN A 193 3.45 22.19 4.94
N LEU A 194 2.45 22.13 5.82
CA LEU A 194 1.08 22.51 5.50
C LEU A 194 0.96 24.02 5.19
N ALA A 195 1.61 24.87 5.96
CA ALA A 195 1.64 26.32 5.72
C ALA A 195 2.26 26.63 4.35
N LEU A 196 3.44 26.07 4.08
CA LEU A 196 4.13 26.25 2.81
C LEU A 196 3.33 25.69 1.62
N PHE A 197 2.67 24.53 1.80
CA PHE A 197 1.82 23.98 0.74
C PHE A 197 0.65 24.90 0.40
N ARG A 198 -0.01 25.49 1.42
CA ARG A 198 -1.09 26.46 1.21
C ARG A 198 -0.60 27.72 0.47
N GLU A 199 0.60 28.22 0.81
CA GLU A 199 1.21 29.34 0.11
C GLU A 199 1.48 29.02 -1.37
N MET A 200 2.10 27.87 -1.66
CA MET A 200 2.41 27.45 -3.03
C MET A 200 1.15 27.20 -3.86
N VAL A 201 0.10 26.62 -3.27
CA VAL A 201 -1.23 26.44 -3.91
C VAL A 201 -1.86 27.82 -4.20
N THR A 202 -1.91 28.71 -3.20
CA THR A 202 -2.47 30.06 -3.37
C THR A 202 -1.74 30.83 -4.46
N TYR A 203 -0.40 30.74 -4.53
CA TYR A 203 0.36 31.32 -5.61
C TYR A 203 -0.09 30.79 -6.97
N ALA A 204 -0.12 29.46 -7.15
CA ALA A 204 -0.48 28.86 -8.43
C ALA A 204 -1.91 29.23 -8.87
N GLU A 205 -2.88 29.23 -7.95
CA GLU A 205 -4.27 29.62 -8.20
C GLU A 205 -4.40 31.12 -8.56
N THR A 206 -3.59 31.98 -7.93
CA THR A 206 -3.55 33.44 -8.25
C THR A 206 -2.98 33.70 -9.64
N GLN A 207 -2.06 32.85 -10.10
CA GLN A 207 -1.53 32.93 -11.48
C GLN A 207 -2.52 32.36 -12.51
N GLY A 208 -3.59 31.68 -12.11
CA GLY A 208 -4.62 31.19 -13.00
C GLY A 208 -4.79 29.67 -13.07
N VAL A 209 -3.98 28.89 -12.33
CA VAL A 209 -4.18 27.44 -12.25
C VAL A 209 -5.55 27.13 -11.63
N ARG A 210 -6.28 26.18 -12.21
CA ARG A 210 -7.59 25.73 -11.71
C ARG A 210 -7.54 24.21 -11.53
N PRO A 211 -6.88 23.71 -10.45
CA PRO A 211 -6.74 22.28 -10.24
C PRO A 211 -8.09 21.64 -9.90
N GLU A 212 -8.28 20.39 -10.32
CA GLU A 212 -9.42 19.59 -9.88
C GLU A 212 -9.23 19.15 -8.41
N VAL A 213 -7.98 18.87 -8.01
CA VAL A 213 -7.65 18.41 -6.65
C VAL A 213 -6.36 19.04 -6.12
N ARG A 214 -6.39 19.34 -4.82
CA ARG A 214 -5.20 19.67 -4.00
C ARG A 214 -5.02 18.54 -3.00
N HIS A 215 -3.80 18.06 -2.79
CA HIS A 215 -3.60 16.95 -1.88
C HIS A 215 -2.18 16.86 -1.29
N ILE A 216 -2.10 16.57 0.00
CA ILE A 216 -0.84 16.39 0.73
C ILE A 216 -0.89 15.16 1.67
N ALA A 217 -2.06 14.85 2.26
CA ALA A 217 -2.22 13.80 3.25
C ALA A 217 -1.84 12.41 2.70
N ASN A 218 -0.90 11.75 3.38
CA ASN A 218 -0.62 10.32 3.29
C ASN A 218 -1.45 9.54 4.34
N SER A 219 -1.22 8.23 4.55
CA SER A 219 -1.98 7.45 5.54
C SER A 219 -1.98 8.08 6.94
N PRO A 220 -0.83 8.40 7.57
CA PRO A 220 -0.84 8.97 8.92
C PRO A 220 -1.58 10.32 8.97
N ALA A 221 -1.37 11.22 8.01
CA ALA A 221 -2.07 12.50 8.00
C ALA A 221 -3.58 12.33 7.71
N THR A 222 -4.00 11.32 6.96
CA THR A 222 -5.42 11.01 6.79
C THR A 222 -6.06 10.61 8.12
N LEU A 223 -5.34 9.87 8.96
CA LEU A 223 -5.83 9.39 10.24
C LEU A 223 -5.82 10.45 11.35
N THR A 224 -4.84 11.37 11.34
CA THR A 224 -4.56 12.26 12.49
C THR A 224 -4.70 13.76 12.19
N ARG A 225 -4.79 14.18 10.92
CA ARG A 225 -4.75 15.61 10.51
C ARG A 225 -5.86 15.97 9.53
N PRO A 226 -7.10 16.18 10.01
CA PRO A 226 -8.21 16.58 9.14
C PRO A 226 -7.94 17.85 8.31
N ASP A 227 -7.14 18.78 8.84
CA ASP A 227 -6.72 20.01 8.15
C ASP A 227 -5.75 19.78 6.96
N ALA A 228 -5.22 18.56 6.81
CA ALA A 228 -4.38 18.14 5.69
C ALA A 228 -5.15 17.40 4.57
N HIS A 229 -6.44 17.13 4.74
CA HIS A 229 -7.21 16.31 3.79
C HIS A 229 -7.36 16.99 2.42
N PHE A 230 -7.58 18.31 2.39
CA PHE A 230 -7.88 19.07 1.18
C PHE A 230 -8.96 18.36 0.32
N ASP A 231 -8.72 18.22 -1.01
CA ASP A 231 -9.69 17.63 -1.93
C ASP A 231 -9.51 16.11 -2.12
N LEU A 232 -8.32 15.58 -1.74
CA LEU A 232 -7.96 14.18 -1.98
C LEU A 232 -6.95 13.68 -0.93
N VAL A 233 -7.25 12.57 -0.28
CA VAL A 233 -6.32 11.85 0.61
C VAL A 233 -5.71 10.65 -0.12
N ARG A 234 -4.40 10.38 0.15
CA ARG A 234 -3.66 9.29 -0.49
C ARG A 234 -3.26 8.24 0.54
N THR A 235 -4.13 7.27 0.73
CA THR A 235 -3.91 6.21 1.69
C THR A 235 -3.18 5.04 1.05
N GLY A 236 -2.03 4.68 1.63
CA GLY A 236 -1.23 3.51 1.26
C GLY A 236 -1.42 2.41 2.30
N ILE A 237 -0.53 2.34 3.28
CA ILE A 237 -0.49 1.25 4.26
C ILE A 237 -1.80 1.05 5.00
N ALA A 238 -2.55 2.13 5.26
CA ALA A 238 -3.84 2.07 5.94
C ALA A 238 -4.92 1.32 5.12
N VAL A 239 -4.86 1.33 3.77
CA VAL A 239 -5.76 0.52 2.93
C VAL A 239 -5.57 -0.97 3.23
N TYR A 240 -4.34 -1.37 3.55
CA TYR A 240 -4.00 -2.76 3.89
C TYR A 240 -4.19 -3.07 5.38
N GLY A 241 -4.83 -2.15 6.12
CA GLY A 241 -5.21 -2.35 7.51
C GLY A 241 -4.03 -2.36 8.49
N ILE A 242 -2.93 -1.72 8.14
CA ILE A 242 -1.74 -1.63 8.96
C ILE A 242 -1.57 -0.18 9.42
N SER A 243 -1.26 0.02 10.71
CA SER A 243 -0.93 1.36 11.21
C SER A 243 0.36 1.89 10.59
N PRO A 244 0.43 3.18 10.25
CA PRO A 244 1.65 3.79 9.74
C PRO A 244 2.82 3.76 10.73
N SER A 245 2.53 3.91 12.02
CA SER A 245 3.47 3.78 13.12
C SER A 245 2.71 3.54 14.43
N PRO A 246 3.36 2.98 15.47
CA PRO A 246 2.74 2.81 16.80
C PRO A 246 2.30 4.14 17.43
N GLU A 247 2.97 5.24 17.13
CA GLU A 247 2.66 6.59 17.66
C GLU A 247 1.35 7.15 17.11
N VAL A 248 0.93 6.70 15.92
CA VAL A 248 -0.36 7.07 15.32
C VAL A 248 -1.52 6.36 16.00
N GLY A 249 -1.30 5.16 16.48
CA GLY A 249 -2.30 4.29 17.12
C GLY A 249 -2.37 2.91 16.47
N SER A 250 -3.21 2.04 17.02
CA SER A 250 -3.45 0.71 16.45
C SER A 250 -4.40 0.77 15.25
N PRO A 251 -4.39 -0.23 14.35
CA PRO A 251 -5.38 -0.32 13.27
C PRO A 251 -6.83 -0.29 13.78
N ALA A 252 -7.09 -0.95 14.91
CA ALA A 252 -8.43 -1.04 15.51
C ALA A 252 -8.99 0.32 15.95
N ASP A 253 -8.13 1.26 16.37
CA ASP A 253 -8.53 2.62 16.75
C ASP A 253 -9.20 3.39 15.60
N PHE A 254 -8.92 2.99 14.37
CA PHE A 254 -9.44 3.58 13.14
C PHE A 254 -10.43 2.68 12.39
N GLY A 255 -10.84 1.56 13.00
CA GLY A 255 -11.70 0.57 12.35
C GLY A 255 -11.04 -0.15 11.19
N LEU A 256 -9.72 -0.25 11.18
CA LEU A 256 -8.94 -0.92 10.14
C LEU A 256 -8.58 -2.35 10.58
N ARG A 257 -8.46 -3.25 9.60
CA ARG A 257 -8.10 -4.64 9.80
C ARG A 257 -7.01 -5.07 8.82
N PRO A 258 -5.90 -5.70 9.29
CA PRO A 258 -4.87 -6.23 8.40
C PRO A 258 -5.45 -7.18 7.34
N VAL A 259 -4.98 -6.97 6.10
CA VAL A 259 -5.48 -7.66 4.91
C VAL A 259 -4.70 -8.93 4.61
N MET A 260 -3.39 -8.98 4.93
CA MET A 260 -2.52 -10.11 4.63
C MET A 260 -2.34 -11.02 5.85
N THR A 261 -2.50 -12.33 5.64
CA THR A 261 -2.03 -13.37 6.54
C THR A 261 -0.98 -14.23 5.85
N LEU A 262 0.24 -14.28 6.39
CA LEU A 262 1.31 -15.12 5.87
C LEU A 262 1.37 -16.45 6.61
N LYS A 263 1.16 -17.53 5.88
CA LYS A 263 1.10 -18.91 6.40
C LYS A 263 2.07 -19.82 5.69
N ALA A 264 2.57 -20.83 6.42
CA ALA A 264 3.35 -21.91 5.85
C ALA A 264 2.96 -23.24 6.51
N SER A 265 3.20 -24.36 5.82
CA SER A 265 3.06 -25.70 6.43
C SER A 265 4.41 -26.18 6.92
N LEU A 266 4.48 -26.77 8.12
CA LEU A 266 5.73 -27.37 8.62
C LEU A 266 6.23 -28.45 7.65
N ALA A 267 7.43 -28.29 7.14
CA ALA A 267 8.02 -29.24 6.18
C ALA A 267 8.62 -30.47 6.87
N LEU A 268 9.02 -30.33 8.13
CA LEU A 268 9.62 -31.38 8.94
C LEU A 268 9.39 -31.07 10.42
N VAL A 269 9.08 -32.11 11.18
CA VAL A 269 9.08 -32.07 12.64
C VAL A 269 9.99 -33.19 13.15
N LYS A 270 10.89 -32.87 14.09
CA LYS A 270 11.81 -33.86 14.66
C LYS A 270 12.19 -33.52 16.09
N GLN A 271 12.32 -34.57 16.93
CA GLN A 271 12.87 -34.45 18.26
C GLN A 271 14.39 -34.46 18.21
N VAL A 272 15.05 -33.63 19.03
CA VAL A 272 16.50 -33.55 19.18
C VAL A 272 16.89 -33.48 20.65
N PRO A 273 18.10 -33.98 21.05
CA PRO A 273 18.57 -33.89 22.42
C PRO A 273 18.93 -32.44 22.81
N GLY A 274 19.13 -32.21 24.10
CA GLY A 274 19.77 -30.98 24.62
C GLY A 274 21.20 -30.84 24.11
N GLY A 275 21.65 -29.58 23.95
CA GLY A 275 22.99 -29.26 23.41
C GLY A 275 23.07 -29.37 21.89
N HIS A 276 21.95 -29.56 21.18
CA HIS A 276 21.92 -29.63 19.73
C HIS A 276 21.96 -28.24 19.09
N GLY A 277 22.95 -28.01 18.21
CA GLY A 277 23.08 -26.74 17.47
C GLY A 277 22.07 -26.64 16.32
N VAL A 278 21.40 -25.49 16.19
CA VAL A 278 20.37 -25.25 15.19
C VAL A 278 20.82 -24.21 14.17
N SER A 279 20.69 -24.54 12.87
CA SER A 279 20.95 -23.67 11.73
C SER A 279 22.43 -23.21 11.64
N TYR A 280 22.71 -22.30 10.73
CA TYR A 280 24.08 -21.81 10.44
C TYR A 280 24.72 -21.13 11.65
N GLY A 281 25.93 -21.56 11.97
CA GLY A 281 26.75 -20.99 13.04
C GLY A 281 26.30 -21.38 14.46
N HIS A 282 25.31 -22.27 14.58
CA HIS A 282 24.79 -22.79 15.84
C HIS A 282 24.53 -21.69 16.89
N HIS A 283 23.96 -20.55 16.46
CA HIS A 283 23.62 -19.44 17.37
C HIS A 283 22.50 -19.79 18.35
N TYR A 284 21.74 -20.82 18.07
CA TYR A 284 20.77 -21.42 18.97
C TYR A 284 21.23 -22.84 19.33
N ILE A 285 21.30 -23.13 20.62
CA ILE A 285 21.59 -24.45 21.16
C ILE A 285 20.38 -24.87 21.98
N THR A 286 19.85 -26.05 21.73
CA THR A 286 18.69 -26.55 22.47
C THR A 286 19.00 -26.72 23.95
N PRO A 287 18.17 -26.17 24.86
CA PRO A 287 18.42 -26.22 26.31
C PRO A 287 18.22 -27.63 26.92
N GLY A 288 17.42 -28.46 26.27
CA GLY A 288 17.08 -29.84 26.66
C GLY A 288 16.55 -30.59 25.46
N THR A 289 16.09 -31.80 25.66
CA THR A 289 15.35 -32.53 24.61
C THR A 289 14.12 -31.74 24.21
N THR A 290 13.98 -31.49 22.91
CA THR A 290 12.93 -30.61 22.36
C THR A 290 12.52 -31.06 20.96
N THR A 291 11.34 -30.63 20.52
CA THR A 291 10.84 -30.80 19.16
C THR A 291 11.17 -29.57 18.33
N LEU A 292 11.78 -29.76 17.17
CA LEU A 292 12.06 -28.69 16.19
C LEU A 292 11.10 -28.79 15.01
N GLY A 293 10.51 -27.66 14.61
CA GLY A 293 9.69 -27.50 13.40
C GLY A 293 10.45 -26.73 12.32
N LEU A 294 10.44 -27.25 11.09
CA LEU A 294 11.02 -26.59 9.92
C LEU A 294 9.94 -25.85 9.17
N VAL A 295 10.04 -24.53 9.11
CA VAL A 295 9.17 -23.63 8.35
C VAL A 295 9.80 -23.37 7.00
N PRO A 296 9.17 -23.74 5.84
CA PRO A 296 9.80 -23.72 4.53
C PRO A 296 9.69 -22.36 3.81
N VAL A 297 9.98 -21.29 4.52
CA VAL A 297 10.13 -19.93 3.97
C VAL A 297 11.37 -19.28 4.58
N GLY A 298 12.07 -18.50 3.78
CA GLY A 298 13.30 -17.84 4.21
C GLY A 298 13.48 -16.46 3.58
N TYR A 299 14.72 -15.94 3.56
CA TYR A 299 14.95 -14.58 3.08
C TYR A 299 14.73 -14.43 1.55
N ALA A 300 14.77 -15.51 0.77
CA ALA A 300 14.38 -15.48 -0.65
C ALA A 300 12.85 -15.37 -0.85
N ASP A 301 12.07 -15.61 0.19
CA ASP A 301 10.61 -15.44 0.20
C ASP A 301 10.17 -14.09 0.79
N GLY A 302 11.12 -13.33 1.37
CA GLY A 302 10.87 -12.04 2.01
C GLY A 302 11.02 -12.03 3.52
N ILE A 303 11.36 -13.16 4.17
CA ILE A 303 11.54 -13.22 5.62
C ILE A 303 12.85 -12.50 5.99
N PRO A 304 12.84 -11.48 6.87
CA PRO A 304 14.05 -10.75 7.23
C PRO A 304 15.07 -11.66 7.89
N ARG A 305 16.31 -11.72 7.33
CA ARG A 305 17.39 -12.46 7.96
C ARG A 305 17.77 -11.88 9.33
N HIS A 306 17.49 -10.59 9.53
CA HIS A 306 17.75 -9.88 10.79
C HIS A 306 16.83 -10.34 11.93
N ALA A 307 15.68 -10.96 11.63
CA ALA A 307 14.79 -11.58 12.61
C ALA A 307 15.27 -12.96 13.11
N SER A 308 16.53 -13.35 12.81
CA SER A 308 17.14 -14.57 13.35
C SER A 308 17.17 -14.54 14.87
N GLY A 309 16.58 -15.52 15.52
CA GLY A 309 16.50 -15.63 16.98
C GLY A 309 15.43 -14.75 17.65
N THR A 310 14.69 -13.94 16.88
CA THR A 310 13.70 -12.98 17.41
C THR A 310 12.33 -13.05 16.73
N GLY A 311 12.27 -13.46 15.45
CA GLY A 311 11.04 -13.48 14.67
C GLY A 311 9.97 -14.38 15.29
N PRO A 312 8.74 -13.86 15.54
CA PRO A 312 7.66 -14.62 16.15
C PRO A 312 6.89 -15.43 15.12
N VAL A 313 6.40 -16.61 15.52
CA VAL A 313 5.55 -17.49 14.69
C VAL A 313 4.52 -18.18 15.57
N LEU A 314 3.28 -18.25 15.15
CA LEU A 314 2.26 -19.05 15.82
C LEU A 314 2.27 -20.48 15.26
N VAL A 315 2.46 -21.48 16.12
CA VAL A 315 2.33 -22.92 15.78
C VAL A 315 1.55 -23.63 16.89
N GLY A 316 0.52 -24.36 16.51
CA GLY A 316 -0.31 -25.07 17.48
C GLY A 316 -0.95 -24.16 18.54
N GLY A 317 -1.32 -22.94 18.16
CA GLY A 317 -1.91 -21.94 19.07
C GLY A 317 -0.93 -21.29 20.07
N LYS A 318 0.39 -21.51 19.90
CA LYS A 318 1.42 -20.96 20.78
C LYS A 318 2.44 -20.14 20.00
N TRP A 319 2.84 -19.00 20.57
CA TRP A 319 3.95 -18.22 20.02
C TRP A 319 5.26 -18.98 20.16
N ARG A 320 6.00 -19.03 19.06
CA ARG A 320 7.36 -19.58 18.94
C ARG A 320 8.27 -18.51 18.42
N THR A 321 9.56 -18.70 18.63
CA THR A 321 10.58 -17.79 18.11
C THR A 321 11.46 -18.56 17.12
N VAL A 322 11.91 -17.88 16.08
CA VAL A 322 12.92 -18.41 15.15
C VAL A 322 14.13 -18.93 15.93
N ALA A 323 14.41 -20.21 15.84
CA ALA A 323 15.54 -20.87 16.50
C ALA A 323 16.78 -20.87 15.58
N GLY A 324 17.76 -20.04 15.90
CA GLY A 324 18.95 -19.88 15.09
C GLY A 324 18.75 -18.93 13.89
N ARG A 325 19.58 -19.08 12.86
CA ARG A 325 19.56 -18.17 11.69
C ARG A 325 18.50 -18.54 10.68
N VAL A 326 17.81 -17.51 10.15
CA VAL A 326 16.97 -17.63 8.94
C VAL A 326 17.90 -17.94 7.75
N ALA A 327 17.60 -19.02 7.03
CA ALA A 327 18.30 -19.41 5.80
C ALA A 327 17.58 -18.85 4.56
N MET A 328 18.10 -19.16 3.37
CA MET A 328 17.54 -18.67 2.10
C MET A 328 16.08 -19.10 1.92
N ASP A 329 15.78 -20.38 2.18
CA ASP A 329 14.50 -21.01 1.83
C ASP A 329 13.71 -21.46 3.04
N GLN A 330 14.26 -21.35 4.27
CA GLN A 330 13.65 -21.96 5.46
C GLN A 330 14.24 -21.38 6.75
N PHE A 331 13.51 -21.58 7.84
CA PHE A 331 13.99 -21.39 9.20
C PHE A 331 13.43 -22.46 10.14
N VAL A 332 13.96 -22.54 11.33
CA VAL A 332 13.56 -23.50 12.36
C VAL A 332 12.88 -22.78 13.51
N VAL A 333 11.89 -23.38 14.12
CA VAL A 333 11.28 -22.99 15.40
C VAL A 333 11.46 -24.08 16.44
N ASP A 334 11.68 -23.70 17.70
CA ASP A 334 11.68 -24.63 18.83
C ASP A 334 10.25 -24.75 19.38
N LEU A 335 9.69 -25.94 19.31
CA LEU A 335 8.32 -26.27 19.69
C LEU A 335 8.21 -26.77 21.15
N GLY A 336 9.38 -26.93 21.83
CA GLY A 336 9.44 -27.46 23.17
C GLY A 336 8.97 -28.90 23.24
N GLY A 337 8.07 -29.21 24.18
CA GLY A 337 7.47 -30.51 24.35
C GLY A 337 6.21 -30.75 23.50
N ASP A 338 5.83 -29.82 22.63
CA ASP A 338 4.69 -30.01 21.72
C ASP A 338 5.09 -30.92 20.55
N GLU A 339 4.14 -31.68 20.04
CA GLU A 339 4.33 -32.70 19.00
C GLU A 339 3.38 -32.41 17.81
N PRO A 340 3.54 -31.28 17.09
CA PRO A 340 2.79 -31.13 15.86
C PRO A 340 3.33 -32.07 14.79
N GLU A 341 2.55 -32.22 13.71
CA GLU A 341 2.94 -33.05 12.57
C GLU A 341 3.50 -32.20 11.42
N ALA A 342 4.26 -32.86 10.53
CA ALA A 342 4.60 -32.22 9.25
C ALA A 342 3.30 -31.98 8.46
N GLY A 343 3.16 -30.77 7.92
CA GLY A 343 1.92 -30.30 7.29
C GLY A 343 1.09 -29.35 8.17
N ASP A 344 1.31 -29.35 9.49
CA ASP A 344 0.63 -28.39 10.38
C ASP A 344 0.96 -26.96 10.04
N GLU A 345 0.00 -26.07 10.28
CA GLU A 345 0.11 -24.65 9.91
C GLU A 345 0.98 -23.88 10.90
N ALA A 346 1.89 -23.09 10.32
CA ALA A 346 2.64 -22.05 10.99
C ALA A 346 2.17 -20.69 10.45
N ILE A 347 1.67 -19.81 11.32
CA ILE A 347 1.25 -18.44 10.95
C ILE A 347 2.36 -17.49 11.34
N LEU A 348 2.96 -16.84 10.34
CA LEU A 348 4.06 -15.90 10.56
C LEU A 348 3.53 -14.55 11.02
N PHE A 349 2.52 -14.03 10.33
CA PHE A 349 1.78 -12.83 10.75
C PHE A 349 0.38 -12.79 10.13
N GLY A 350 -0.50 -12.05 10.78
CA GLY A 350 -1.88 -11.87 10.34
C GLY A 350 -2.59 -10.73 11.09
N PRO A 351 -3.93 -10.72 11.11
CA PRO A 351 -4.71 -9.70 11.80
C PRO A 351 -4.70 -9.82 13.34
N GLY A 352 -4.20 -10.91 13.91
CA GLY A 352 -4.17 -11.15 15.35
C GLY A 352 -5.39 -11.87 15.92
N ASP A 353 -6.36 -12.28 15.10
CA ASP A 353 -7.63 -12.87 15.56
C ASP A 353 -7.48 -14.23 16.25
N LEU A 354 -6.49 -15.00 15.85
CA LEU A 354 -6.14 -16.31 16.43
C LEU A 354 -5.03 -16.17 17.49
N GLY A 355 -4.63 -14.93 17.81
CA GLY A 355 -3.47 -14.65 18.64
C GLY A 355 -2.14 -14.78 17.90
N GLU A 356 -2.15 -14.80 16.56
CA GLU A 356 -0.95 -14.81 15.75
C GLU A 356 -0.20 -13.46 15.80
N PRO A 357 1.12 -13.45 15.52
CA PRO A 357 1.88 -12.22 15.38
C PRO A 357 1.32 -11.32 14.27
N THR A 358 1.56 -10.04 14.41
CA THR A 358 1.26 -9.03 13.39
C THR A 358 2.49 -8.72 12.52
N ALA A 359 2.30 -8.01 11.42
CA ALA A 359 3.42 -7.47 10.63
C ALA A 359 4.28 -6.49 11.45
N GLU A 360 3.69 -5.79 12.43
CA GLU A 360 4.39 -4.90 13.35
C GLU A 360 5.32 -5.68 14.31
N ASP A 361 4.85 -6.83 14.84
CA ASP A 361 5.69 -7.69 15.69
C ASP A 361 6.94 -8.18 14.95
N TRP A 362 6.78 -8.53 13.65
CA TRP A 362 7.90 -8.87 12.79
C TRP A 362 8.81 -7.69 12.50
N ALA A 363 8.24 -6.49 12.33
CA ALA A 363 9.00 -5.26 12.12
C ALA A 363 9.88 -4.97 13.34
N GLN A 364 9.33 -5.03 14.54
CA GLN A 364 10.07 -4.86 15.79
C GLN A 364 11.18 -5.90 15.94
N ALA A 365 10.88 -7.18 15.68
CA ALA A 365 11.85 -8.27 15.75
C ALA A 365 13.00 -8.11 14.75
N ALA A 366 12.77 -7.48 13.61
CA ALA A 366 13.74 -7.24 12.55
C ALA A 366 14.39 -5.86 12.58
N GLY A 367 13.95 -4.94 13.47
CA GLY A 367 14.44 -3.56 13.54
C GLY A 367 14.10 -2.74 12.30
N THR A 368 12.87 -2.88 11.80
CA THR A 368 12.34 -2.19 10.61
C THR A 368 10.89 -1.75 10.83
N ILE A 369 10.15 -1.47 9.75
CA ILE A 369 8.75 -1.03 9.77
C ILE A 369 7.84 -2.06 9.08
N ALA A 370 6.56 -2.12 9.48
CA ALA A 370 5.59 -3.06 8.93
C ALA A 370 5.41 -2.94 7.39
N TYR A 371 5.62 -1.74 6.82
CA TYR A 371 5.68 -1.52 5.38
C TYR A 371 6.67 -2.47 4.68
N GLU A 372 7.89 -2.58 5.22
CA GLU A 372 8.93 -3.42 4.65
C GLU A 372 8.57 -4.91 4.78
N ILE A 373 7.99 -5.31 5.90
CA ILE A 373 7.59 -6.71 6.14
C ILE A 373 6.64 -7.19 5.06
N VAL A 374 5.53 -6.49 4.84
CA VAL A 374 4.51 -6.93 3.87
C VAL A 374 4.98 -6.78 2.41
N THR A 375 5.68 -5.68 2.10
CA THR A 375 6.13 -5.39 0.72
C THR A 375 7.20 -6.38 0.24
N ARG A 376 8.00 -6.94 1.16
CA ARG A 376 9.09 -7.88 0.83
C ARG A 376 8.62 -9.29 0.49
N ILE A 377 7.37 -9.66 0.77
CA ILE A 377 6.89 -11.01 0.43
C ILE A 377 6.97 -11.20 -1.08
N GLY A 378 7.88 -12.11 -1.47
CA GLY A 378 8.25 -12.35 -2.87
C GLY A 378 7.22 -13.16 -3.64
N THR A 379 7.41 -13.24 -4.96
CA THR A 379 6.52 -13.99 -5.87
C THR A 379 6.58 -15.51 -5.69
N ARG A 380 7.59 -16.03 -4.97
CA ARG A 380 7.66 -17.45 -4.59
C ARG A 380 6.58 -17.86 -3.57
N VAL A 381 5.93 -16.88 -2.92
CA VAL A 381 4.78 -17.07 -2.03
C VAL A 381 3.53 -16.68 -2.80
N PRO A 382 2.68 -17.61 -3.22
CA PRO A 382 1.45 -17.30 -3.94
C PRO A 382 0.51 -16.45 -3.10
N ARG A 383 -0.19 -15.48 -3.74
CA ARG A 383 -1.31 -14.76 -3.14
C ARG A 383 -2.58 -15.59 -3.37
N VAL A 384 -3.29 -15.84 -2.28
CA VAL A 384 -4.60 -16.51 -2.29
C VAL A 384 -5.63 -15.48 -1.82
N TYR A 385 -6.50 -15.07 -2.73
CA TYR A 385 -7.52 -14.07 -2.40
C TYR A 385 -8.71 -14.75 -1.74
N VAL A 386 -9.19 -14.16 -0.64
CA VAL A 386 -10.38 -14.60 0.07
C VAL A 386 -11.39 -13.45 0.16
N ASN A 387 -12.66 -13.78 0.37
CA ASN A 387 -13.75 -12.80 0.39
C ASN A 387 -13.80 -11.95 -0.89
N GLU A 388 -13.50 -12.59 -2.04
CA GLU A 388 -13.78 -12.01 -3.34
C GLU A 388 -15.30 -11.80 -3.47
N ALA A 389 -15.75 -10.67 -4.06
CA ALA A 389 -17.16 -10.51 -4.38
C ALA A 389 -17.56 -11.61 -5.37
N ALA A 390 -18.69 -12.28 -5.13
CA ALA A 390 -19.19 -13.27 -6.07
C ALA A 390 -19.43 -12.60 -7.43
N PRO A 391 -19.10 -13.25 -8.56
CA PRO A 391 -19.44 -12.74 -9.87
C PRO A 391 -20.97 -12.58 -9.95
N GLY A 392 -21.47 -11.33 -10.08
CA GLY A 392 -22.89 -11.05 -10.27
C GLY A 392 -23.63 -10.36 -9.13
N TYR A 393 -22.96 -9.75 -8.17
CA TYR A 393 -23.65 -8.83 -7.24
C TYR A 393 -23.87 -7.48 -7.92
N GLU A 394 -24.97 -7.37 -8.70
CA GLU A 394 -25.55 -6.09 -9.06
C GLU A 394 -26.21 -5.52 -7.78
N GLU A 395 -25.80 -4.33 -7.34
CA GLU A 395 -26.49 -3.57 -6.31
C GLU A 395 -27.88 -3.16 -6.84
N GLY A 396 -28.86 -4.05 -6.71
CA GLY A 396 -30.28 -3.75 -6.83
C GLY A 396 -30.87 -3.66 -5.44
N ASP A 397 -30.84 -2.52 -4.80
CA ASP A 397 -32.00 -1.92 -4.13
C ASP A 397 -31.59 -0.61 -3.42
N THR A 398 -31.84 0.49 -4.07
CA THR A 398 -31.95 1.78 -3.40
C THR A 398 -33.19 1.72 -2.52
N ALA A 399 -32.98 1.71 -1.20
CA ALA A 399 -34.02 1.82 -0.21
C ALA A 399 -34.96 3.02 -0.54
N GLN A 400 -36.18 2.73 -0.93
CA GLN A 400 -37.26 3.69 -0.96
C GLN A 400 -37.47 4.22 0.47
N GLY A 401 -37.24 5.51 0.67
CA GLY A 401 -37.58 6.21 1.89
C GLY A 401 -39.09 6.15 2.15
N PRO A 402 -39.51 6.20 3.43
CA PRO A 402 -40.93 6.09 3.76
C PRO A 402 -41.73 7.29 3.25
N ASP A 403 -42.81 6.99 2.53
CA ASP A 403 -43.81 7.91 2.01
C ASP A 403 -44.45 8.72 3.16
N VAL A 404 -44.10 9.98 3.27
CA VAL A 404 -44.78 10.91 4.19
C VAL A 404 -46.12 11.33 3.57
N LYS A 405 -47.20 10.64 3.92
CA LYS A 405 -48.58 11.09 3.63
C LYS A 405 -48.82 12.47 4.24
N ARG A 406 -48.90 13.50 3.42
CA ARG A 406 -49.53 14.77 3.76
C ARG A 406 -51.03 14.55 3.87
N SER A 407 -51.58 14.55 5.08
CA SER A 407 -53.00 14.74 5.32
C SER A 407 -53.31 16.23 5.29
N GLY A 408 -54.05 16.66 4.29
CA GLY A 408 -54.69 17.96 4.27
C GLY A 408 -55.93 17.97 5.15
N THR A 409 -56.08 18.99 5.89
CA THR A 409 -57.28 19.86 6.05
C THR A 409 -56.86 21.12 6.74
#